data_0602ebe20f616e7b703e579602179655
#
_entry.id   0602ebe20f616e7b703e579602179655
#
_cell.length_a   1.000
_cell.length_b   1.000
_cell.length_c   1.000
_cell.angle_alpha   90.00
_cell.angle_beta   90.00
_cell.angle_gamma   90.00
#
_symmetry.space_group_name_H-M   'P 1'
#
loop_
_entity.id
_entity.type
_entity.pdbx_description
1 polymer ?
#
loop_
_entity_poly.entity_id
_entity_poly.type
_entity_poly.pdbx_seq_one_letter_code
_entity_poly.pdbx_strand_id
1 'polypeptide(L)'
;DGRGIVAHFGLQGRVDFEVGSYSKAMGVQGGILAGTAQTREHALNHSRSWLLSGSQPPGVAAAQKAAVEVIVDEPEHVERLWSNTDYFRRELDSLGFDTGVSTTPIIPVMCGESTTAKSLSAAMRDAGVVVGAIVFPMVARDKARVRTQMSAGLTRDDLDEVLRVFEDAGRSIGLI
;
A
#
# COMPACT_ATOMS: atom_id res chain seq x y z
N ASP A 1 -4.96 11.64 -7.60
CA ASP A 1 -6.26 12.22 -7.23
C ASP A 1 -7.13 11.28 -6.37
N GLY A 2 -6.63 10.11 -5.96
CA GLY A 2 -7.33 9.17 -5.07
C GLY A 2 -8.45 8.35 -5.70
N ARG A 3 -8.75 8.52 -6.98
CA ARG A 3 -9.86 7.82 -7.67
C ARG A 3 -9.54 6.38 -8.10
N GLY A 4 -8.37 5.87 -7.76
CA GLY A 4 -8.00 4.48 -8.01
C GLY A 4 -7.38 4.21 -9.38
N ILE A 5 -7.08 2.91 -9.61
CA ILE A 5 -6.28 2.45 -10.74
C ILE A 5 -6.94 2.66 -12.11
N VAL A 6 -8.26 2.51 -12.19
CA VAL A 6 -9.01 2.73 -13.43
C VAL A 6 -8.92 4.19 -13.88
N ALA A 7 -9.05 5.12 -12.93
CA ALA A 7 -8.89 6.54 -13.21
C ALA A 7 -7.43 6.89 -13.54
N HIS A 8 -6.47 6.27 -12.87
CA HIS A 8 -5.04 6.49 -13.12
C HIS A 8 -4.66 6.17 -14.59
N PHE A 9 -5.23 5.12 -15.17
CA PHE A 9 -4.99 4.74 -16.55
C PHE A 9 -6.00 5.31 -17.56
N GLY A 10 -6.94 6.16 -17.14
CA GLY A 10 -7.96 6.75 -18.03
C GLY A 10 -8.91 5.70 -18.65
N LEU A 11 -9.22 4.65 -17.89
CA LEU A 11 -10.02 3.51 -18.37
C LEU A 11 -11.47 3.53 -17.86
N GLN A 12 -11.96 4.69 -17.38
CA GLN A 12 -13.35 4.82 -16.93
C GLN A 12 -14.33 4.43 -18.06
N GLY A 13 -15.31 3.60 -17.71
CA GLY A 13 -16.31 3.07 -18.65
C GLY A 13 -15.80 1.94 -19.57
N ARG A 14 -14.54 1.51 -19.40
CA ARG A 14 -13.94 0.41 -20.19
C ARG A 14 -13.66 -0.83 -19.35
N VAL A 15 -13.95 -0.77 -18.05
CA VAL A 15 -13.77 -1.87 -17.10
C VAL A 15 -15.15 -2.31 -16.62
N ASP A 16 -15.44 -3.61 -16.73
CA ASP A 16 -16.75 -4.18 -16.40
C ASP A 16 -16.99 -4.24 -14.90
N PHE A 17 -15.91 -4.48 -14.12
CA PHE A 17 -15.96 -4.63 -12.66
C PHE A 17 -14.81 -3.87 -12.02
N GLU A 18 -15.11 -3.01 -11.06
CA GLU A 18 -14.14 -2.36 -10.21
C GLU A 18 -14.30 -2.86 -8.79
N VAL A 19 -13.23 -3.42 -8.21
CA VAL A 19 -13.24 -3.98 -6.86
C VAL A 19 -12.26 -3.21 -5.98
N GLY A 20 -12.73 -2.73 -4.85
CA GLY A 20 -11.93 -2.02 -3.86
C GLY A 20 -12.01 -2.67 -2.48
N SER A 21 -10.94 -2.56 -1.71
CA SER A 21 -10.89 -2.98 -0.31
C SER A 21 -10.88 -1.76 0.60
N TYR A 22 -11.87 -1.63 1.46
CA TYR A 22 -11.92 -0.57 2.48
C TYR A 22 -10.97 -0.81 3.65
N SER A 23 -10.49 -2.04 3.86
CA SER A 23 -9.61 -2.40 4.98
C SER A 23 -8.15 -1.92 4.83
N LYS A 24 -7.84 -1.18 3.78
CA LYS A 24 -6.52 -0.60 3.52
C LYS A 24 -6.57 0.92 3.69
N ALA A 25 -6.45 1.68 2.63
CA ALA A 25 -6.39 3.14 2.66
C ALA A 25 -7.58 3.80 3.38
N MET A 26 -8.76 3.20 3.26
CA MET A 26 -9.98 3.71 3.89
C MET A 26 -10.08 3.37 5.40
N GLY A 27 -9.26 2.45 5.91
CA GLY A 27 -9.22 2.09 7.34
C GLY A 27 -10.48 1.45 7.90
N VAL A 28 -11.40 0.96 7.06
CA VAL A 28 -12.69 0.39 7.45
C VAL A 28 -12.83 -1.02 6.93
N GLN A 29 -13.45 -1.92 7.70
CA GLN A 29 -13.74 -3.28 7.26
C GLN A 29 -14.60 -3.29 5.99
N GLY A 30 -14.34 -4.27 5.09
CA GLY A 30 -15.18 -4.56 3.94
C GLY A 30 -14.55 -4.19 2.61
N GLY A 31 -15.38 -4.16 1.59
CA GLY A 31 -14.99 -3.86 0.22
C GLY A 31 -16.18 -3.37 -0.59
N ILE A 32 -15.89 -2.95 -1.81
CA ILE A 32 -16.88 -2.49 -2.78
C ILE A 32 -16.71 -3.24 -4.10
N LEU A 33 -17.81 -3.55 -4.73
CA LEU A 33 -17.90 -3.93 -6.13
C LEU A 33 -18.71 -2.86 -6.86
N ALA A 34 -18.11 -2.24 -7.85
CA ALA A 34 -18.78 -1.31 -8.74
C ALA A 34 -18.82 -1.86 -10.17
N GLY A 35 -19.85 -1.49 -10.93
CA GLY A 35 -20.06 -1.94 -12.29
C GLY A 35 -21.38 -1.40 -12.85
N THR A 36 -21.86 -2.00 -13.95
CA THR A 36 -23.14 -1.63 -14.54
C THR A 36 -24.32 -1.97 -13.64
N ALA A 37 -25.51 -1.41 -13.91
CA ALA A 37 -26.73 -1.77 -13.20
C ALA A 37 -27.03 -3.28 -13.28
N GLN A 38 -26.74 -3.89 -14.43
CA GLN A 38 -26.91 -5.35 -14.63
C GLN A 38 -25.94 -6.15 -13.74
N THR A 39 -24.66 -5.70 -13.65
CA THR A 39 -23.66 -6.28 -12.74
C THR A 39 -24.15 -6.25 -11.28
N ARG A 40 -24.66 -5.09 -10.85
CA ARG A 40 -25.20 -4.92 -9.50
C ARG A 40 -26.37 -5.86 -9.24
N GLU A 41 -27.33 -5.92 -10.15
CA GLU A 41 -28.51 -6.80 -10.04
C GLU A 41 -28.11 -8.26 -10.01
N HIS A 42 -27.18 -8.68 -10.88
CA HIS A 42 -26.67 -10.04 -10.87
C HIS A 42 -25.97 -10.37 -9.54
N ALA A 43 -25.11 -9.51 -9.05
CA ALA A 43 -24.40 -9.72 -7.80
C ALA A 43 -25.37 -9.84 -6.61
N LEU A 44 -26.39 -8.98 -6.54
CA LEU A 44 -27.41 -9.01 -5.48
C LEU A 44 -28.20 -10.33 -5.46
N ASN A 45 -28.44 -10.94 -6.61
CA ASN A 45 -29.28 -12.14 -6.72
C ASN A 45 -28.49 -13.45 -6.75
N HIS A 46 -27.19 -13.43 -7.07
CA HIS A 46 -26.39 -14.64 -7.27
C HIS A 46 -25.16 -14.75 -6.38
N SER A 47 -24.72 -13.67 -5.74
CA SER A 47 -23.57 -13.71 -4.85
C SER A 47 -23.93 -14.37 -3.53
N ARG A 48 -23.42 -15.58 -3.29
CA ARG A 48 -23.64 -16.32 -2.04
C ARG A 48 -23.14 -15.57 -0.81
N SER A 49 -22.00 -14.90 -0.92
CA SER A 49 -21.43 -14.11 0.17
C SER A 49 -22.28 -12.90 0.54
N TRP A 50 -23.09 -12.40 -0.39
CA TRP A 50 -24.07 -11.35 -0.13
C TRP A 50 -25.38 -11.94 0.43
N LEU A 51 -25.94 -12.93 -0.25
CA LEU A 51 -27.27 -13.51 0.08
C LEU A 51 -27.28 -14.26 1.42
N LEU A 52 -26.19 -14.92 1.76
CA LEU A 52 -26.10 -15.87 2.88
C LEU A 52 -25.25 -15.32 4.03
N SER A 53 -25.04 -14.02 4.11
CA SER A 53 -24.35 -13.35 5.21
C SER A 53 -25.28 -12.39 5.95
N GLY A 54 -24.93 -12.07 7.20
CA GLY A 54 -25.64 -11.08 8.01
C GLY A 54 -25.42 -9.63 7.55
N SER A 55 -24.72 -9.43 6.42
CA SER A 55 -24.35 -8.11 5.89
C SER A 55 -23.44 -7.31 6.83
N GLN A 56 -23.17 -6.07 6.50
CA GLN A 56 -22.33 -5.19 7.31
C GLN A 56 -23.19 -4.41 8.31
N PRO A 57 -22.71 -4.18 9.55
CA PRO A 57 -23.40 -3.29 10.48
C PRO A 57 -23.52 -1.87 9.91
N PRO A 58 -24.63 -1.15 10.20
CA PRO A 58 -24.83 0.22 9.68
C PRO A 58 -23.68 1.19 10.02
N GLY A 59 -23.05 1.04 11.19
CA GLY A 59 -21.89 1.84 11.58
C GLY A 59 -20.68 1.65 10.66
N VAL A 60 -20.46 0.42 10.17
CA VAL A 60 -19.39 0.13 9.20
C VAL A 60 -19.70 0.80 7.85
N ALA A 61 -20.93 0.73 7.38
CA ALA A 61 -21.35 1.39 6.14
C ALA A 61 -21.22 2.93 6.24
N ALA A 62 -21.57 3.50 7.38
CA ALA A 62 -21.41 4.94 7.63
C ALA A 62 -19.92 5.33 7.63
N ALA A 63 -19.05 4.55 8.26
CA ALA A 63 -17.61 4.79 8.27
C ALA A 63 -16.99 4.66 6.87
N GLN A 64 -17.44 3.70 6.06
CA GLN A 64 -17.01 3.56 4.66
C GLN A 64 -17.40 4.81 3.84
N LYS A 65 -18.62 5.30 4.01
CA LYS A 65 -19.08 6.52 3.35
C LYS A 65 -18.22 7.73 3.75
N ALA A 66 -18.02 7.93 5.06
CA ALA A 66 -17.20 9.02 5.57
C ALA A 66 -15.74 8.95 5.05
N ALA A 67 -15.15 7.76 4.98
CA ALA A 67 -13.79 7.60 4.44
C ALA A 67 -13.68 8.01 2.95
N VAL A 68 -14.72 7.74 2.16
CA VAL A 68 -14.77 8.19 0.76
C VAL A 68 -14.93 9.71 0.70
N GLU A 69 -15.80 10.30 1.53
CA GLU A 69 -16.02 11.75 1.61
C GLU A 69 -14.72 12.47 1.96
N VAL A 70 -13.95 11.98 2.94
CA VAL A 70 -12.64 12.55 3.30
C VAL A 70 -11.69 12.57 2.09
N ILE A 71 -11.58 11.49 1.31
CA ILE A 71 -10.70 11.47 0.13
C ILE A 71 -11.16 12.45 -0.95
N VAL A 72 -12.46 12.65 -1.09
CA VAL A 72 -13.03 13.59 -2.09
C VAL A 72 -12.87 15.04 -1.65
N ASP A 73 -13.12 15.33 -0.37
CA ASP A 73 -13.20 16.67 0.15
C ASP A 73 -11.83 17.20 0.65
N GLU A 74 -10.89 16.30 0.97
CA GLU A 74 -9.57 16.59 1.53
C GLU A 74 -8.44 15.99 0.65
N PRO A 75 -8.23 16.49 -0.59
CA PRO A 75 -7.25 15.95 -1.54
C PRO A 75 -5.81 16.06 -1.04
N GLU A 76 -5.52 16.90 -0.08
CA GLU A 76 -4.20 17.09 0.53
C GLU A 76 -3.65 15.82 1.19
N HIS A 77 -4.50 14.87 1.60
CA HIS A 77 -4.03 13.57 2.10
C HIS A 77 -3.33 12.77 1.00
N VAL A 78 -3.91 12.76 -0.20
CA VAL A 78 -3.31 12.06 -1.36
C VAL A 78 -2.04 12.79 -1.83
N GLU A 79 -2.06 14.12 -1.87
CA GLU A 79 -0.90 14.93 -2.25
C GLU A 79 0.28 14.69 -1.29
N ARG A 80 0.02 14.66 0.01
CA ARG A 80 1.03 14.38 1.05
C ARG A 80 1.58 12.97 0.94
N LEU A 81 0.73 11.99 0.67
CA LEU A 81 1.16 10.62 0.41
C LEU A 81 2.18 10.56 -0.74
N TRP A 82 1.89 11.21 -1.86
CA TRP A 82 2.81 11.24 -3.01
C TRP A 82 4.08 12.03 -2.71
N SER A 83 3.97 13.18 -2.06
CA SER A 83 5.14 13.96 -1.62
C SER A 83 6.08 13.13 -0.72
N ASN A 84 5.53 12.39 0.23
CA ASN A 84 6.29 11.49 1.09
C ASN A 84 6.91 10.34 0.30
N THR A 85 6.17 9.77 -0.67
CA THR A 85 6.63 8.68 -1.52
C THR A 85 7.82 9.09 -2.37
N ASP A 86 7.70 10.23 -3.06
CA ASP A 86 8.75 10.73 -3.96
C ASP A 86 10.02 11.11 -3.18
N TYR A 87 9.83 11.73 -2.01
CA TYR A 87 10.95 12.05 -1.13
C TYR A 87 11.68 10.77 -0.68
N PHE A 88 10.96 9.86 -0.05
CA PHE A 88 11.54 8.67 0.55
C PHE A 88 12.23 7.76 -0.48
N ARG A 89 11.64 7.62 -1.66
CA ARG A 89 12.25 6.88 -2.78
C ARG A 89 13.57 7.51 -3.21
N ARG A 90 13.57 8.82 -3.48
CA ARG A 90 14.77 9.55 -3.92
C ARG A 90 15.90 9.43 -2.90
N GLU A 91 15.60 9.56 -1.63
CA GLU A 91 16.61 9.45 -0.57
C GLU A 91 17.15 8.00 -0.45
N LEU A 92 16.30 6.96 -0.53
CA LEU A 92 16.77 5.57 -0.57
C LEU A 92 17.67 5.30 -1.78
N ASP A 93 17.31 5.78 -2.96
CA ASP A 93 18.13 5.65 -4.17
C ASP A 93 19.47 6.36 -3.99
N SER A 94 19.48 7.54 -3.36
CA SER A 94 20.68 8.32 -3.06
C SER A 94 21.62 7.63 -2.06
N LEU A 95 21.07 6.85 -1.13
CA LEU A 95 21.83 6.01 -0.20
C LEU A 95 22.42 4.76 -0.86
N GLY A 96 22.02 4.43 -2.08
CA GLY A 96 22.51 3.29 -2.85
C GLY A 96 21.61 2.05 -2.81
N PHE A 97 20.40 2.13 -2.25
CA PHE A 97 19.44 1.05 -2.29
C PHE A 97 18.79 0.92 -3.68
N ASP A 98 18.52 -0.31 -4.10
CA ASP A 98 17.70 -0.61 -5.27
C ASP A 98 16.21 -0.60 -4.86
N THR A 99 15.46 0.42 -5.30
CA THR A 99 14.03 0.56 -5.03
C THR A 99 13.14 -0.09 -6.10
N GLY A 100 13.73 -0.81 -7.06
CA GLY A 100 13.03 -1.51 -8.12
C GLY A 100 12.26 -0.57 -9.06
N VAL A 101 11.20 -1.11 -9.67
CA VAL A 101 10.42 -0.40 -10.70
C VAL A 101 9.02 0.05 -10.22
N SER A 102 8.77 0.04 -8.92
CA SER A 102 7.47 0.45 -8.38
C SER A 102 7.20 1.93 -8.65
N THR A 103 6.03 2.24 -9.17
CA THR A 103 5.52 3.61 -9.37
C THR A 103 4.39 3.94 -8.40
N THR A 104 4.34 3.25 -7.27
CA THR A 104 3.27 3.36 -6.27
C THR A 104 3.83 3.80 -4.91
N PRO A 105 2.98 4.17 -3.94
CA PRO A 105 3.42 4.44 -2.57
C PRO A 105 3.99 3.23 -1.80
N ILE A 106 4.06 2.08 -2.43
CA ILE A 106 4.81 0.93 -1.93
C ILE A 106 6.19 0.94 -2.57
N ILE A 107 7.23 1.15 -1.75
CA ILE A 107 8.61 1.23 -2.20
C ILE A 107 9.32 -0.04 -1.74
N PRO A 108 9.69 -0.96 -2.65
CA PRO A 108 10.50 -2.11 -2.29
C PRO A 108 11.96 -1.69 -2.10
N VAL A 109 12.66 -2.27 -1.13
CA VAL A 109 14.11 -2.27 -1.05
C VAL A 109 14.57 -3.66 -1.44
N MET A 110 15.14 -3.80 -2.62
CA MET A 110 15.52 -5.09 -3.20
C MET A 110 16.73 -5.66 -2.46
N CYS A 111 16.62 -6.91 -2.02
CA CYS A 111 17.65 -7.58 -1.22
C CYS A 111 18.23 -8.82 -1.93
N GLY A 112 17.62 -9.25 -3.05
CA GLY A 112 17.99 -10.50 -3.74
C GLY A 112 17.65 -11.73 -2.90
N GLU A 113 18.53 -12.11 -1.99
CA GLU A 113 18.41 -13.28 -1.14
C GLU A 113 17.38 -13.12 -0.01
N SER A 114 16.67 -14.21 0.30
CA SER A 114 15.70 -14.24 1.41
C SER A 114 16.34 -14.00 2.78
N THR A 115 17.56 -14.44 2.97
CA THR A 115 18.35 -14.23 4.18
C THR A 115 18.68 -12.76 4.37
N THR A 116 19.12 -12.07 3.33
CA THR A 116 19.43 -10.64 3.35
C THR A 116 18.19 -9.80 3.70
N ALA A 117 17.03 -10.09 3.08
CA ALA A 117 15.79 -9.39 3.38
C ALA A 117 15.34 -9.57 4.85
N LYS A 118 15.52 -10.79 5.39
CA LYS A 118 15.23 -11.07 6.80
C LYS A 118 16.19 -10.35 7.74
N SER A 119 17.49 -10.34 7.42
CA SER A 119 18.51 -9.65 8.21
C SER A 119 18.26 -8.15 8.24
N LEU A 120 17.95 -7.52 7.09
CA LEU A 120 17.59 -6.11 7.04
C LEU A 120 16.34 -5.82 7.88
N SER A 121 15.28 -6.61 7.73
CA SER A 121 14.05 -6.44 8.51
C SER A 121 14.27 -6.61 10.01
N ALA A 122 15.17 -7.52 10.43
CA ALA A 122 15.52 -7.71 11.83
C ALA A 122 16.32 -6.51 12.38
N ALA A 123 17.37 -6.08 11.69
CA ALA A 123 18.18 -4.93 12.08
C ALA A 123 17.34 -3.64 12.23
N MET A 124 16.42 -3.42 11.26
CA MET A 124 15.50 -2.28 11.35
C MET A 124 14.56 -2.36 12.55
N ARG A 125 14.03 -3.56 12.83
CA ARG A 125 13.16 -3.77 14.00
C ARG A 125 13.91 -3.52 15.32
N ASP A 126 15.15 -3.97 15.43
CA ASP A 126 15.98 -3.76 16.61
C ASP A 126 16.26 -2.26 16.83
N ALA A 127 16.26 -1.47 15.76
CA ALA A 127 16.35 -0.01 15.79
C ALA A 127 14.97 0.70 15.90
N GLY A 128 13.88 -0.04 16.15
CA GLY A 128 12.55 0.52 16.38
C GLY A 128 11.70 0.73 15.11
N VAL A 129 12.19 0.36 13.93
CA VAL A 129 11.47 0.52 12.65
C VAL A 129 10.95 -0.83 12.16
N VAL A 130 9.63 -0.97 12.05
CA VAL A 130 8.98 -2.21 11.62
C VAL A 130 8.73 -2.21 10.11
N VAL A 131 9.40 -3.11 9.41
CA VAL A 131 9.26 -3.31 7.96
C VAL A 131 9.09 -4.79 7.62
N GLY A 132 8.35 -5.11 6.56
CA GLY A 132 8.05 -6.49 6.17
C GLY A 132 9.05 -7.06 5.17
N ALA A 133 9.73 -8.16 5.52
CA ALA A 133 10.49 -8.95 4.56
C ALA A 133 9.54 -9.80 3.70
N ILE A 134 9.58 -9.61 2.39
CA ILE A 134 8.83 -10.39 1.40
C ILE A 134 9.80 -11.33 0.71
N VAL A 135 9.66 -12.62 0.99
CA VAL A 135 10.61 -13.65 0.59
C VAL A 135 9.91 -14.79 -0.15
N PHE A 136 10.70 -15.72 -0.73
CA PHE A 136 10.13 -16.95 -1.30
C PHE A 136 9.31 -17.72 -0.24
N PRO A 137 8.10 -18.26 -0.59
CA PRO A 137 7.48 -18.36 -1.92
C PRO A 137 6.57 -17.17 -2.30
N MET A 138 6.47 -16.11 -1.49
CA MET A 138 5.64 -14.94 -1.82
C MET A 138 6.17 -14.17 -3.04
N VAL A 139 7.47 -14.25 -3.29
CA VAL A 139 8.14 -13.73 -4.48
C VAL A 139 9.07 -14.81 -5.04
N ALA A 140 9.50 -14.68 -6.29
CA ALA A 140 10.47 -15.59 -6.89
C ALA A 140 11.80 -15.60 -6.11
N ARG A 141 12.61 -16.67 -6.29
CA ARG A 141 13.97 -16.71 -5.75
C ARG A 141 14.77 -15.53 -6.28
N ASP A 142 15.69 -15.02 -5.50
CA ASP A 142 16.54 -13.87 -5.80
C ASP A 142 15.78 -12.56 -6.06
N LYS A 143 14.49 -12.51 -5.65
CA LYS A 143 13.62 -11.32 -5.70
C LYS A 143 13.11 -10.93 -4.33
N ALA A 144 13.77 -11.39 -3.27
CA ALA A 144 13.42 -10.98 -1.91
C ALA A 144 13.66 -9.48 -1.70
N ARG A 145 12.82 -8.88 -0.90
CA ARG A 145 12.82 -7.44 -0.64
C ARG A 145 12.27 -7.12 0.73
N VAL A 146 12.64 -5.99 1.26
CA VAL A 146 11.89 -5.33 2.33
C VAL A 146 10.85 -4.43 1.67
N ARG A 147 9.61 -4.49 2.15
CA ARG A 147 8.52 -3.65 1.64
C ARG A 147 8.28 -2.49 2.59
N THR A 148 8.52 -1.28 2.13
CA THR A 148 8.06 -0.07 2.80
C THR A 148 6.73 0.38 2.21
N GLN A 149 5.92 0.99 3.04
CA GLN A 149 4.58 1.45 2.66
C GLN A 149 4.38 2.85 3.21
N MET A 150 4.31 3.82 2.32
CA MET A 150 4.17 5.21 2.70
C MET A 150 2.76 5.52 3.23
N SER A 151 2.69 6.52 4.08
CA SER A 151 1.45 7.06 4.62
C SER A 151 1.46 8.58 4.58
N ALA A 152 0.30 9.16 4.40
CA ALA A 152 0.10 10.60 4.51
C ALA A 152 0.28 11.12 5.95
N GLY A 153 0.19 10.24 6.94
CA GLY A 153 0.37 10.57 8.36
C GLY A 153 1.83 10.68 8.81
N LEU A 154 2.78 10.24 7.97
CA LEU A 154 4.22 10.36 8.30
C LEU A 154 4.69 11.80 8.10
N THR A 155 5.43 12.31 9.07
CA THR A 155 6.10 13.61 8.99
C THR A 155 7.45 13.48 8.25
N ARG A 156 8.05 14.60 7.90
CA ARG A 156 9.40 14.61 7.32
C ARG A 156 10.44 14.05 8.30
N ASP A 157 10.33 14.43 9.56
CA ASP A 157 11.24 13.95 10.61
C ASP A 157 11.14 12.43 10.81
N ASP A 158 9.91 11.85 10.74
CA ASP A 158 9.74 10.40 10.76
C ASP A 158 10.45 9.72 9.59
N LEU A 159 10.32 10.28 8.39
CA LEU A 159 10.97 9.73 7.19
C LEU A 159 12.50 9.83 7.28
N ASP A 160 13.02 10.94 7.78
CA ASP A 160 14.46 11.15 7.95
C ASP A 160 15.06 10.20 9.00
N GLU A 161 14.31 9.94 10.08
CA GLU A 161 14.71 8.95 11.08
C GLU A 161 14.75 7.53 10.48
N VAL A 162 13.70 7.14 9.73
CA VAL A 162 13.63 5.84 9.07
C VAL A 162 14.75 5.68 8.04
N LEU A 163 15.08 6.72 7.28
CA LEU A 163 16.18 6.70 6.31
C LEU A 163 17.54 6.48 6.98
N ARG A 164 17.80 7.13 8.11
CA ARG A 164 19.02 6.88 8.90
C ARG A 164 19.11 5.43 9.37
N VAL A 165 18.00 4.87 9.86
CA VAL A 165 17.97 3.46 10.26
C VAL A 165 18.19 2.53 9.06
N PHE A 166 17.65 2.85 7.88
CA PHE A 166 17.93 2.10 6.65
C PHE A 166 19.42 2.15 6.28
N GLU A 167 20.04 3.32 6.34
CA GLU A 167 21.47 3.47 6.04
C GLU A 167 22.34 2.63 6.98
N ASP A 168 22.13 2.76 8.30
CA ASP A 168 22.89 2.03 9.29
C ASP A 168 22.69 0.50 9.16
N ALA A 169 21.43 0.06 9.01
CA ALA A 169 21.12 -1.35 8.83
C ALA A 169 21.68 -1.90 7.50
N GLY A 170 21.54 -1.16 6.40
CA GLY A 170 22.03 -1.56 5.09
C GLY A 170 23.55 -1.74 5.06
N ARG A 171 24.29 -0.78 5.64
CA ARG A 171 25.75 -0.86 5.80
C ARG A 171 26.16 -2.03 6.71
N SER A 172 25.47 -2.25 7.83
CA SER A 172 25.81 -3.30 8.78
C SER A 172 25.73 -4.72 8.21
N ILE A 173 24.85 -4.93 7.22
CA ILE A 173 24.68 -6.23 6.56
C ILE A 173 25.36 -6.30 5.17
N GLY A 174 26.03 -5.23 4.73
CA GLY A 174 26.72 -5.15 3.44
C GLY A 174 25.79 -5.12 2.23
N LEU A 175 24.60 -4.52 2.38
CA LEU A 175 23.65 -4.35 1.28
C LEU A 175 23.95 -3.09 0.44
N ILE A 176 24.50 -2.06 1.09
CA ILE A 176 25.00 -0.80 0.49
C ILE A 176 26.38 -0.47 1.02
#